data_c13fbe8578bc73802b1170ed032a8807
#
_entry.id   c13fbe8578bc73802b1170ed032a8807
#
_cell.length_a   1.000
_cell.length_b   1.000
_cell.length_c   1.000
_cell.angle_alpha   90.00
_cell.angle_beta   90.00
_cell.angle_gamma   90.00
#
_symmetry.space_group_name_H-M   'P 1'
#
loop_
_entity.id
_entity.type
_entity.pdbx_description
1 polymer ?
#
loop_
_entity_poly.entity_id
_entity_poly.type
_entity_poly.pdbx_seq_one_letter_code
_entity_poly.pdbx_strand_id
1 'polypeptide(L)'
;LFYDDADYTPEGRLHWTAERYARKIRNTAAVIDSMALPLVALWGVENEQVVRDIAAACRGDYSYLHRTLNSLDGMDFALLYYGDLFYPTRDEPGRRYLYVEGELGRDTVGLALCGDARMAQWVVRDLRAERPHVKLIVLGRSDLPDPGRWGLRDATRRAEQAGRGTVRRGGRWQMRDRILADTALTTSEG
;
A
#
# COMPACT_ATOMS: atom_id res chain seq x y z
N LEU A 1 -7.72 7.74 6.36
CA LEU A 1 -8.56 8.84 5.91
C LEU A 1 -10.01 8.48 6.07
N PHE A 2 -10.76 9.28 6.79
CA PHE A 2 -12.13 9.01 7.22
C PHE A 2 -13.05 10.07 6.65
N TYR A 3 -14.25 9.67 6.28
CA TYR A 3 -15.24 10.55 5.67
C TYR A 3 -16.56 10.59 6.45
N ASP A 4 -17.07 9.44 6.86
CA ASP A 4 -18.40 9.29 7.46
C ASP A 4 -18.45 8.46 8.75
N ASP A 5 -17.28 8.08 9.30
CA ASP A 5 -17.22 7.43 10.62
C ASP A 5 -17.68 8.37 11.74
N ALA A 6 -18.45 7.85 12.68
CA ALA A 6 -19.05 8.65 13.76
C ALA A 6 -18.02 9.42 14.63
N ASP A 7 -16.80 8.88 14.78
CA ASP A 7 -15.70 9.57 15.48
C ASP A 7 -15.06 10.69 14.64
N TYR A 8 -15.28 10.69 13.33
CA TYR A 8 -14.68 11.59 12.34
C TYR A 8 -15.68 12.59 11.75
N THR A 9 -16.77 12.84 12.44
CA THR A 9 -17.72 13.92 12.13
C THR A 9 -17.33 15.22 12.83
N PRO A 10 -17.88 16.39 12.45
CA PRO A 10 -17.64 17.65 13.14
C PRO A 10 -18.01 17.60 14.63
N GLU A 11 -19.07 16.87 14.98
CA GLU A 11 -19.59 16.69 16.34
C GLU A 11 -18.92 15.54 17.08
N GLY A 12 -18.24 14.64 16.35
CA GLY A 12 -17.56 13.48 16.91
C GLY A 12 -16.31 13.85 17.71
N ARG A 13 -15.78 12.88 18.45
CA ARG A 13 -14.63 13.04 19.35
C ARG A 13 -13.41 13.69 18.70
N LEU A 14 -13.18 13.48 17.42
CA LEU A 14 -12.02 14.00 16.68
C LEU A 14 -12.30 15.33 15.97
N HIS A 15 -13.54 15.84 16.06
CA HIS A 15 -13.96 17.08 15.39
C HIS A 15 -13.52 17.13 13.92
N TRP A 16 -13.91 16.11 13.15
CA TRP A 16 -13.47 15.92 11.76
C TRP A 16 -14.35 16.73 10.80
N THR A 17 -13.97 17.97 10.58
CA THR A 17 -14.68 18.87 9.68
C THR A 17 -14.30 18.67 8.21
N ALA A 18 -15.16 19.14 7.30
CA ALA A 18 -14.86 19.14 5.87
C ALA A 18 -13.53 19.85 5.53
N GLU A 19 -13.21 20.93 6.27
CA GLU A 19 -11.94 21.64 6.09
C GLU A 19 -10.75 20.77 6.51
N ARG A 20 -10.84 20.06 7.64
CA ARG A 20 -9.79 19.10 8.08
C ARG A 20 -9.63 17.97 7.09
N TYR A 21 -10.73 17.43 6.57
CA TYR A 21 -10.71 16.42 5.52
C TYR A 21 -10.00 16.94 4.27
N ALA A 22 -10.44 18.07 3.70
CA ALA A 22 -9.83 18.65 2.50
C ALA A 22 -8.34 18.96 2.69
N ARG A 23 -7.93 19.44 3.87
CA ARG A 23 -6.51 19.64 4.21
C ARG A 23 -5.74 18.33 4.24
N LYS A 24 -6.34 17.27 4.80
CA LYS A 24 -5.71 15.93 4.82
C LYS A 24 -5.53 15.38 3.42
N ILE A 25 -6.53 15.49 2.55
CA ILE A 25 -6.44 15.10 1.13
C ILE A 25 -5.28 15.82 0.44
N ARG A 26 -5.25 17.17 0.52
CA ARG A 26 -4.17 17.96 -0.09
C ARG A 26 -2.78 17.56 0.43
N ASN A 27 -2.63 17.35 1.74
CA ASN A 27 -1.37 16.95 2.33
C ASN A 27 -0.94 15.54 1.86
N THR A 28 -1.88 14.61 1.75
CA THR A 28 -1.61 13.26 1.25
C THR A 28 -1.19 13.32 -0.22
N ALA A 29 -1.92 14.05 -1.06
CA ALA A 29 -1.57 14.24 -2.46
C ALA A 29 -0.18 14.89 -2.63
N ALA A 30 0.15 15.92 -1.84
CA ALA A 30 1.46 16.54 -1.87
C ALA A 30 2.61 15.57 -1.52
N VAL A 31 2.40 14.64 -0.59
CA VAL A 31 3.36 13.58 -0.28
C VAL A 31 3.51 12.64 -1.47
N ILE A 32 2.41 12.19 -2.06
CA ILE A 32 2.41 11.29 -3.23
C ILE A 32 3.15 11.97 -4.40
N ASP A 33 2.83 13.23 -4.69
CA ASP A 33 3.51 14.01 -5.73
C ASP A 33 5.01 14.15 -5.48
N SER A 34 5.42 14.30 -4.21
CA SER A 34 6.83 14.43 -3.85
C SER A 34 7.62 13.12 -4.01
N MET A 35 6.94 11.98 -3.90
CA MET A 35 7.57 10.66 -4.14
C MET A 35 7.80 10.41 -5.64
N ALA A 36 7.00 11.02 -6.51
CA ALA A 36 7.06 10.86 -7.97
C ALA A 36 7.09 9.38 -8.41
N LEU A 37 6.31 8.52 -7.77
CA LEU A 37 6.27 7.09 -8.03
C LEU A 37 5.05 6.71 -8.85
N PRO A 38 5.18 5.81 -9.84
CA PRO A 38 4.06 5.39 -10.68
C PRO A 38 3.09 4.41 -10.01
N LEU A 39 3.50 3.80 -8.89
CA LEU A 39 2.71 2.86 -8.11
C LEU A 39 2.73 3.28 -6.64
N VAL A 40 1.57 3.55 -6.06
CA VAL A 40 1.44 3.98 -4.65
C VAL A 40 0.35 3.16 -3.97
N ALA A 41 0.76 2.34 -2.99
CA ALA A 41 -0.17 1.60 -2.15
C ALA A 41 -0.65 2.49 -0.99
N LEU A 42 -1.95 2.51 -0.77
CA LEU A 42 -2.59 3.22 0.33
C LEU A 42 -3.20 2.21 1.30
N TRP A 43 -2.99 2.44 2.58
CA TRP A 43 -3.68 1.73 3.65
C TRP A 43 -4.35 2.70 4.62
N GLY A 44 -5.52 2.29 5.11
CA GLY A 44 -6.32 3.11 6.01
C GLY A 44 -7.13 4.16 5.26
N VAL A 45 -7.65 3.79 4.10
CA VAL A 45 -8.71 4.53 3.41
C VAL A 45 -10.04 3.94 3.82
N GLU A 46 -11.03 4.79 4.04
CA GLU A 46 -12.34 4.35 4.51
C GLU A 46 -13.21 3.81 3.37
N ASN A 47 -13.18 4.48 2.24
CA ASN A 47 -14.03 4.14 1.10
C ASN A 47 -13.43 4.64 -0.22
N GLU A 48 -14.10 4.29 -1.33
CA GLU A 48 -13.67 4.68 -2.68
C GLU A 48 -13.65 6.19 -2.89
N GLN A 49 -14.58 6.94 -2.25
CA GLN A 49 -14.61 8.40 -2.41
C GLN A 49 -13.32 9.05 -1.90
N VAL A 50 -12.78 8.57 -0.78
CA VAL A 50 -11.48 9.03 -0.25
C VAL A 50 -10.35 8.79 -1.26
N VAL A 51 -10.33 7.64 -1.91
CA VAL A 51 -9.31 7.31 -2.92
C VAL A 51 -9.43 8.22 -4.13
N ARG A 52 -10.65 8.44 -4.60
CA ARG A 52 -10.97 9.34 -5.71
C ARG A 52 -10.51 10.78 -5.43
N ASP A 53 -10.80 11.28 -4.22
CA ASP A 53 -10.42 12.62 -3.81
C ASP A 53 -8.89 12.78 -3.72
N ILE A 54 -8.17 11.74 -3.27
CA ILE A 54 -6.70 11.74 -3.28
C ILE A 54 -6.17 11.77 -4.70
N ALA A 55 -6.65 10.87 -5.57
CA ALA A 55 -6.19 10.80 -6.96
C ALA A 55 -6.44 12.13 -7.69
N ALA A 56 -7.63 12.72 -7.52
CA ALA A 56 -7.98 14.01 -8.11
C ALA A 56 -7.15 15.19 -7.58
N ALA A 57 -6.61 15.09 -6.36
CA ALA A 57 -5.78 16.12 -5.77
C ALA A 57 -4.29 16.00 -6.12
N CYS A 58 -3.85 14.85 -6.66
CA CYS A 58 -2.49 14.63 -7.15
C CYS A 58 -2.26 15.37 -8.47
N ARG A 59 -1.02 15.78 -8.73
CA ARG A 59 -0.60 16.35 -10.02
C ARG A 59 -0.43 15.29 -11.10
N GLY A 60 -0.08 14.06 -10.71
CA GLY A 60 0.03 12.92 -11.62
C GLY A 60 -1.34 12.39 -12.01
N ASP A 61 -1.47 11.88 -13.23
CA ASP A 61 -2.72 11.28 -13.74
C ASP A 61 -2.82 9.83 -13.24
N TYR A 62 -3.21 9.68 -11.97
CA TYR A 62 -3.38 8.38 -11.35
C TYR A 62 -4.74 7.78 -11.65
N SER A 63 -4.73 6.60 -12.22
CA SER A 63 -5.81 5.63 -12.07
C SER A 63 -5.76 5.01 -10.68
N TYR A 64 -6.87 4.41 -10.23
CA TYR A 64 -6.89 3.74 -8.92
C TYR A 64 -7.68 2.44 -8.94
N LEU A 65 -7.35 1.57 -7.99
CA LEU A 65 -8.09 0.37 -7.65
C LEU A 65 -8.38 0.40 -6.15
N HIS A 66 -9.64 0.25 -5.80
CA HIS A 66 -10.13 0.14 -4.43
C HIS A 66 -11.03 -1.09 -4.30
N ARG A 67 -10.95 -1.78 -3.17
CA ARG A 67 -11.88 -2.86 -2.82
C ARG A 67 -12.22 -2.76 -1.34
N THR A 68 -13.51 -2.89 -1.05
CA THR A 68 -14.00 -2.99 0.33
C THR A 68 -13.59 -4.33 0.92
N LEU A 69 -12.83 -4.30 2.01
CA LEU A 69 -12.27 -5.50 2.65
C LEU A 69 -13.14 -6.08 3.75
N ASN A 70 -14.22 -5.38 4.15
CA ASN A 70 -15.04 -5.73 5.30
C ASN A 70 -14.19 -5.96 6.57
N SER A 71 -13.15 -5.13 6.75
CA SER A 71 -12.29 -5.16 7.92
C SER A 71 -13.06 -4.69 9.16
N LEU A 72 -12.65 -5.16 10.36
CA LEU A 72 -13.33 -4.79 11.61
C LEU A 72 -13.18 -3.31 11.99
N ASP A 73 -12.15 -2.65 11.45
CA ASP A 73 -11.86 -1.25 11.66
C ASP A 73 -12.38 -0.33 10.54
N GLY A 74 -13.16 -0.90 9.59
CA GLY A 74 -13.72 -0.18 8.47
C GLY A 74 -12.70 0.35 7.46
N MET A 75 -11.43 -0.06 7.57
CA MET A 75 -10.35 0.47 6.76
C MET A 75 -9.97 -0.48 5.62
N ASP A 76 -9.79 0.10 4.44
CA ASP A 76 -9.48 -0.59 3.21
C ASP A 76 -8.06 -0.30 2.72
N PHE A 77 -7.66 -1.07 1.71
CA PHE A 77 -6.49 -0.80 0.88
C PHE A 77 -6.92 -0.21 -0.46
N ALA A 78 -6.03 0.60 -1.02
CA ALA A 78 -6.15 1.04 -2.40
C ALA A 78 -4.78 1.09 -3.08
N LEU A 79 -4.79 1.05 -4.40
CA LEU A 79 -3.62 1.21 -5.24
C LEU A 79 -3.87 2.38 -6.19
N LEU A 80 -2.94 3.35 -6.21
CA LEU A 80 -2.85 4.36 -7.25
C LEU A 80 -1.78 3.93 -8.24
N TYR A 81 -2.01 4.11 -9.54
CA TYR A 81 -1.07 3.70 -10.57
C TYR A 81 -1.20 4.54 -11.85
N TYR A 82 -0.10 4.66 -12.59
CA TYR A 82 -0.14 5.21 -13.94
C TYR A 82 -0.56 4.12 -14.92
N GLY A 83 -1.66 4.34 -15.64
CA GLY A 83 -2.23 3.35 -16.55
C GLY A 83 -1.38 3.00 -17.77
N ASP A 84 -0.42 3.84 -18.13
CA ASP A 84 0.58 3.58 -19.18
C ASP A 84 1.75 2.70 -18.70
N LEU A 85 1.94 2.55 -17.39
CA LEU A 85 3.04 1.77 -16.80
C LEU A 85 2.58 0.48 -16.15
N PHE A 86 1.39 0.45 -15.57
CA PHE A 86 0.83 -0.72 -14.90
C PHE A 86 -0.60 -0.97 -15.34
N TYR A 87 -0.88 -2.17 -15.79
CA TYR A 87 -2.22 -2.59 -16.21
C TYR A 87 -2.72 -3.72 -15.30
N PRO A 88 -3.64 -3.45 -14.35
CA PRO A 88 -4.22 -4.48 -13.49
C PRO A 88 -5.04 -5.47 -14.31
N THR A 89 -4.77 -6.77 -14.15
CA THR A 89 -5.47 -7.86 -14.84
C THR A 89 -6.35 -8.67 -13.89
N ARG A 90 -6.03 -8.66 -12.59
CA ARG A 90 -6.75 -9.39 -11.56
C ARG A 90 -6.59 -8.71 -10.22
N ASP A 91 -7.63 -8.81 -9.38
CA ASP A 91 -7.54 -8.44 -7.97
C ASP A 91 -8.29 -9.45 -7.09
N GLU A 92 -7.79 -9.62 -5.88
CA GLU A 92 -8.39 -10.48 -4.85
C GLU A 92 -8.38 -9.74 -3.51
N PRO A 93 -9.54 -9.25 -3.07
CA PRO A 93 -9.69 -8.68 -1.73
C PRO A 93 -9.83 -9.79 -0.68
N GLY A 94 -9.09 -9.66 0.40
CA GLY A 94 -9.24 -10.48 1.58
C GLY A 94 -9.47 -9.62 2.82
N ARG A 95 -9.75 -10.26 3.95
CA ARG A 95 -10.14 -9.54 5.17
C ARG A 95 -9.12 -8.51 5.65
N ARG A 96 -7.82 -8.74 5.41
CA ARG A 96 -6.71 -7.86 5.80
C ARG A 96 -5.61 -7.81 4.76
N TYR A 97 -5.95 -8.06 3.53
CA TYR A 97 -5.05 -7.91 2.39
C TYR A 97 -5.81 -7.53 1.13
N LEU A 98 -5.10 -6.93 0.21
CA LEU A 98 -5.52 -6.77 -1.17
C LEU A 98 -4.40 -7.27 -2.06
N TYR A 99 -4.68 -8.25 -2.88
CA TYR A 99 -3.78 -8.70 -3.94
C TYR A 99 -4.20 -8.09 -5.26
N VAL A 100 -3.26 -7.53 -5.99
CA VAL A 100 -3.48 -7.01 -7.35
C VAL A 100 -2.40 -7.57 -8.25
N GLU A 101 -2.80 -8.29 -9.29
CA GLU A 101 -1.91 -8.77 -10.33
C GLU A 101 -2.06 -7.89 -11.57
N GLY A 102 -0.96 -7.60 -12.25
CA GLY A 102 -0.98 -6.79 -13.45
C GLY A 102 0.32 -6.86 -14.23
N GLU A 103 0.28 -6.25 -15.40
CA GLU A 103 1.43 -6.16 -16.29
C GLU A 103 2.23 -4.89 -15.98
N LEU A 104 3.54 -5.04 -15.77
CA LEU A 104 4.51 -3.96 -15.60
C LEU A 104 5.62 -4.15 -16.65
N GLY A 105 5.51 -3.46 -17.76
CA GLY A 105 6.39 -3.69 -18.90
C GLY A 105 6.19 -5.07 -19.51
N ARG A 106 7.19 -5.96 -19.34
CA ARG A 106 7.13 -7.36 -19.84
C ARG A 106 6.88 -8.38 -18.73
N ASP A 107 6.75 -7.91 -17.51
CA ASP A 107 6.64 -8.76 -16.34
C ASP A 107 5.22 -8.78 -15.79
N THR A 108 4.74 -9.98 -15.45
CA THR A 108 3.57 -10.12 -14.61
C THR A 108 3.98 -9.92 -13.16
N VAL A 109 3.46 -8.89 -12.52
CA VAL A 109 3.77 -8.49 -11.15
C VAL A 109 2.54 -8.63 -10.27
N GLY A 110 2.72 -9.25 -9.11
CA GLY A 110 1.70 -9.33 -8.07
C GLY A 110 2.03 -8.38 -6.92
N LEU A 111 1.11 -7.48 -6.59
CA LEU A 111 1.21 -6.56 -5.47
C LEU A 111 0.34 -7.07 -4.33
N ALA A 112 0.93 -7.50 -3.21
CA ALA A 112 0.22 -7.95 -2.02
C ALA A 112 0.29 -6.89 -0.92
N LEU A 113 -0.80 -6.15 -0.72
CA LEU A 113 -0.95 -5.16 0.35
C LEU A 113 -1.45 -5.87 1.60
N CYS A 114 -0.68 -5.87 2.68
CA CYS A 114 -0.96 -6.68 3.86
C CYS A 114 -1.05 -5.83 5.14
N GLY A 115 -2.12 -6.05 5.92
CA GLY A 115 -2.38 -5.34 7.17
C GLY A 115 -1.63 -5.88 8.39
N ASP A 116 -1.06 -7.08 8.30
CA ASP A 116 -0.21 -7.67 9.35
C ASP A 116 0.73 -8.76 8.80
N ALA A 117 1.77 -9.09 9.57
CA ALA A 117 2.80 -10.04 9.18
C ALA A 117 2.29 -11.48 9.00
N ARG A 118 1.27 -11.90 9.77
CA ARG A 118 0.67 -13.23 9.65
C ARG A 118 -0.06 -13.36 8.32
N MET A 119 -0.80 -12.32 7.94
CA MET A 119 -1.48 -12.28 6.64
C MET A 119 -0.47 -12.24 5.50
N ALA A 120 0.59 -11.43 5.60
CA ALA A 120 1.66 -11.41 4.60
C ALA A 120 2.29 -12.79 4.41
N GLN A 121 2.57 -13.52 5.49
CA GLN A 121 3.12 -14.88 5.41
C GLN A 121 2.16 -15.85 4.73
N TRP A 122 0.88 -15.78 5.04
CA TRP A 122 -0.13 -16.64 4.42
C TRP A 122 -0.26 -16.36 2.93
N VAL A 123 -0.43 -15.08 2.54
CA VAL A 123 -0.57 -14.65 1.14
C VAL A 123 0.65 -15.03 0.31
N VAL A 124 1.87 -14.80 0.83
CA VAL A 124 3.10 -15.16 0.11
C VAL A 124 3.21 -16.66 -0.12
N ARG A 125 2.90 -17.46 0.91
CA ARG A 125 2.92 -18.93 0.79
C ARG A 125 1.94 -19.41 -0.28
N ASP A 126 0.73 -18.89 -0.25
CA ASP A 126 -0.35 -19.27 -1.15
C ASP A 126 -0.03 -18.88 -2.60
N LEU A 127 0.38 -17.63 -2.82
CA LEU A 127 0.78 -17.14 -4.14
C LEU A 127 2.00 -17.87 -4.71
N ARG A 128 2.98 -18.24 -3.88
CA ARG A 128 4.14 -19.03 -4.35
C ARG A 128 3.75 -20.45 -4.76
N ALA A 129 2.74 -21.03 -4.15
CA ALA A 129 2.21 -22.34 -4.51
C ALA A 129 1.38 -22.29 -5.80
N GLU A 130 0.49 -21.32 -5.91
CA GLU A 130 -0.46 -21.24 -7.03
C GLU A 130 0.07 -20.50 -8.26
N ARG A 131 0.96 -19.51 -8.05
CA ARG A 131 1.43 -18.55 -9.07
C ARG A 131 2.94 -18.35 -9.03
N PRO A 132 3.74 -19.41 -9.18
CA PRO A 132 5.21 -19.33 -9.03
C PRO A 132 5.90 -18.45 -10.06
N HIS A 133 5.25 -18.15 -11.19
CA HIS A 133 5.77 -17.31 -12.27
C HIS A 133 5.57 -15.81 -12.04
N VAL A 134 4.69 -15.42 -11.10
CA VAL A 134 4.41 -14.03 -10.82
C VAL A 134 5.53 -13.43 -9.95
N LYS A 135 6.09 -12.31 -10.38
CA LYS A 135 7.04 -11.53 -9.59
C LYS A 135 6.30 -10.76 -8.50
N LEU A 136 6.58 -11.10 -7.24
CA LEU A 136 5.80 -10.62 -6.10
C LEU A 136 6.44 -9.41 -5.43
N ILE A 137 5.61 -8.41 -5.10
CA ILE A 137 5.94 -7.29 -4.22
C ILE A 137 4.94 -7.30 -3.06
N VAL A 138 5.44 -7.39 -1.83
CA VAL A 138 4.62 -7.39 -0.61
C VAL A 138 4.80 -6.08 0.12
N LEU A 139 3.71 -5.41 0.43
CA LEU A 139 3.65 -4.04 0.93
C LEU A 139 2.89 -3.96 2.25
N GLY A 140 3.27 -3.04 3.12
CA GLY A 140 2.58 -2.76 4.37
C GLY A 140 3.22 -3.46 5.57
N ARG A 141 2.42 -3.95 6.51
CA ARG A 141 2.93 -4.67 7.69
C ARG A 141 3.36 -6.09 7.35
N SER A 142 4.37 -6.18 6.53
CA SER A 142 4.87 -7.40 5.92
C SER A 142 6.20 -7.88 6.55
N ASP A 143 6.33 -7.79 7.87
CA ASP A 143 7.52 -8.25 8.59
C ASP A 143 7.59 -9.80 8.57
N LEU A 144 8.22 -10.34 7.53
CA LEU A 144 8.45 -11.77 7.37
C LEU A 144 9.78 -12.14 8.05
N PRO A 145 9.81 -13.22 8.88
CA PRO A 145 11.02 -13.63 9.60
C PRO A 145 12.22 -13.95 8.69
N ASP A 146 11.96 -14.50 7.53
CA ASP A 146 12.99 -14.86 6.54
C ASP A 146 12.40 -14.68 5.13
N PRO A 147 12.41 -13.44 4.58
CA PRO A 147 11.88 -13.22 3.24
C PRO A 147 12.66 -13.97 2.16
N GLY A 148 13.95 -14.26 2.38
CA GLY A 148 14.81 -14.96 1.43
C GLY A 148 14.32 -16.35 1.08
N ARG A 149 13.74 -17.09 2.04
CA ARG A 149 13.14 -18.41 1.78
C ARG A 149 12.00 -18.39 0.75
N TRP A 150 11.41 -17.22 0.53
CA TRP A 150 10.33 -16.99 -0.44
C TRP A 150 10.81 -16.33 -1.74
N GLY A 151 12.14 -16.18 -1.90
CA GLY A 151 12.73 -15.46 -3.03
C GLY A 151 12.49 -13.94 -2.97
N LEU A 152 12.25 -13.39 -1.77
CA LEU A 152 12.01 -11.99 -1.55
C LEU A 152 13.22 -11.32 -0.87
N ARG A 153 13.43 -10.04 -1.16
CA ARG A 153 14.39 -9.18 -0.45
C ARG A 153 13.66 -8.01 0.19
N ASP A 154 14.12 -7.58 1.34
CA ASP A 154 13.59 -6.39 2.01
C ASP A 154 14.21 -5.12 1.43
N ALA A 155 13.45 -4.39 0.61
CA ALA A 155 13.86 -3.14 -0.01
C ALA A 155 13.96 -1.99 1.01
N THR A 156 13.33 -2.11 2.19
CA THR A 156 13.37 -1.07 3.25
C THR A 156 14.56 -1.20 4.18
N ARG A 157 15.33 -2.29 4.10
CA ARG A 157 16.44 -2.61 5.01
C ARG A 157 17.50 -1.51 5.08
N ARG A 158 17.88 -0.92 3.95
CA ARG A 158 18.85 0.18 3.92
C ARG A 158 18.35 1.41 4.68
N ALA A 159 17.07 1.76 4.53
CA ALA A 159 16.46 2.88 5.23
C ALA A 159 16.42 2.63 6.75
N GLU A 160 16.06 1.41 7.16
CA GLU A 160 16.06 1.01 8.58
C GLU A 160 17.48 1.08 9.19
N GLN A 161 18.49 0.56 8.50
CA GLN A 161 19.89 0.64 8.94
C GLN A 161 20.40 2.08 9.03
N ALA A 162 19.87 3.00 8.23
CA ALA A 162 20.13 4.42 8.31
C ALA A 162 19.31 5.16 9.39
N GLY A 163 18.64 4.43 10.28
CA GLY A 163 17.83 5.00 11.36
C GLY A 163 16.49 5.61 10.91
N ARG A 164 16.06 5.33 9.68
CA ARG A 164 14.76 5.77 9.16
C ARG A 164 13.67 4.73 9.50
N GLY A 165 12.43 5.18 9.57
CA GLY A 165 11.30 4.29 9.84
C GLY A 165 10.00 4.88 9.35
N THR A 166 8.93 4.07 9.41
CA THR A 166 7.59 4.45 8.97
C THR A 166 6.73 4.99 10.12
N VAL A 167 7.14 4.77 11.35
CA VAL A 167 6.47 5.29 12.54
C VAL A 167 7.46 5.78 13.59
N ARG A 168 7.11 6.86 14.31
CA ARG A 168 7.92 7.40 15.41
C ARG A 168 7.23 7.09 16.75
N ARG A 169 7.92 6.33 17.64
CA ARG A 169 7.46 6.01 18.99
C ARG A 169 8.57 6.30 20.00
N GLY A 170 8.23 6.97 21.10
CA GLY A 170 9.20 7.29 22.16
C GLY A 170 10.43 8.04 21.63
N GLY A 171 10.25 8.94 20.65
CA GLY A 171 11.34 9.68 20.03
C GLY A 171 12.19 8.91 19.01
N ARG A 172 11.96 7.61 18.84
CA ARG A 172 12.73 6.75 17.91
C ARG A 172 11.90 6.35 16.70
N TRP A 173 12.53 6.30 15.53
CA TRP A 173 11.95 5.74 14.33
C TRP A 173 11.95 4.22 14.37
N GLN A 174 10.87 3.60 13.92
CA GLN A 174 10.69 2.16 13.80
C GLN A 174 10.19 1.83 12.39
N MET A 175 10.77 0.81 11.77
CA MET A 175 10.30 0.28 10.49
C MET A 175 9.16 -0.72 10.77
N ARG A 176 7.93 -0.28 10.62
CA ARG A 176 6.73 -1.13 10.80
C ARG A 176 6.11 -1.58 9.50
N ASP A 177 6.19 -0.74 8.48
CA ASP A 177 5.73 -1.05 7.14
C ASP A 177 6.94 -1.34 6.28
N ARG A 178 6.91 -2.42 5.53
CA ARG A 178 8.02 -2.90 4.72
C ARG A 178 7.60 -3.07 3.27
N ILE A 179 8.58 -3.05 2.39
CA ILE A 179 8.46 -3.41 0.99
C ILE A 179 9.38 -4.61 0.76
N LEU A 180 8.78 -5.78 0.52
CA LEU A 180 9.51 -6.98 0.16
C LEU A 180 9.31 -7.21 -1.33
N ALA A 181 10.39 -7.29 -2.09
CA ALA A 181 10.35 -7.44 -3.54
C ALA A 181 11.00 -8.74 -3.97
N ASP A 182 10.42 -9.36 -4.99
CA ASP A 182 11.01 -10.54 -5.65
C ASP A 182 12.44 -10.25 -6.08
N THR A 183 13.34 -11.21 -5.81
CA THR A 183 14.75 -11.09 -6.19
C THR A 183 14.95 -11.09 -7.71
N ALA A 184 13.97 -11.61 -8.47
CA ALA A 184 13.94 -11.56 -9.93
C ALA A 184 13.53 -10.20 -10.50
N LEU A 185 12.99 -9.29 -9.67
CA LEU A 185 12.83 -7.87 -10.01
C LEU A 185 14.21 -7.22 -9.87
N THR A 186 14.99 -7.25 -10.96
CA THR A 186 16.27 -6.55 -11.00
C THR A 186 16.03 -5.05 -10.93
N THR A 187 16.62 -4.41 -9.93
CA THR A 187 16.90 -3.00 -10.04
C THR A 187 17.97 -2.85 -11.11
N SER A 188 17.65 -2.21 -12.22
CA SER A 188 18.68 -1.60 -13.04
C SER A 188 19.38 -0.61 -12.10
N GLU A 189 20.60 -0.98 -11.65
CA GLU A 189 21.49 -0.01 -11.05
C GLU A 189 21.85 0.97 -12.15
N GLY A 190 21.22 2.16 -12.11
CA GLY A 190 21.69 3.31 -12.83
C GLY A 190 22.80 3.97 -12.04
#